data_49e489693ffb0f8214b1e3076cebb972
#
_entry.id   49e489693ffb0f8214b1e3076cebb972
#
_cell.length_a   1.000
_cell.length_b   1.000
_cell.length_c   1.000
_cell.angle_alpha   90.00
_cell.angle_beta   90.00
_cell.angle_gamma   90.00
#
_symmetry.space_group_name_H-M   'P 1'
#
loop_
_entity.id
_entity.type
_entity.pdbx_description
1 polymer ?
#
loop_
_entity_poly.entity_id
_entity_poly.type
_entity_poly.pdbx_seq_one_letter_code
_entity_poly.pdbx_strand_id
1 'polypeptide(L)'
;MGSIPIYDKQVLLCRRAIEPRHGYWTLPAGFMELGESTSHGAARETLEEAGAQVEMGPLYSLLNVPHAEQVHLFYLAKMTSSQFCAGEESLEVALFHEHEIPWAELAFPTVKQTLEWFFADRAAGLLETGKKFQVRSRDVLPSERI
;
A
#
# COMPACT_ATOMS: atom_id res chain seq x y z
N MET A 1 -8.65 1.25 -2.24
CA MET A 1 -7.70 2.18 -1.59
C MET A 1 -6.96 1.46 -0.47
N GLY A 2 -5.75 1.89 -0.24
CA GLY A 2 -4.90 1.34 0.78
C GLY A 2 -3.86 2.32 1.26
N SER A 3 -2.87 1.81 2.01
CA SER A 3 -1.83 2.64 2.60
C SER A 3 -0.45 2.06 2.36
N ILE A 4 0.56 2.92 2.54
CA ILE A 4 1.96 2.55 2.67
C ILE A 4 2.29 2.77 4.14
N PRO A 5 2.11 1.74 5.01
CA PRO A 5 2.35 1.92 6.44
C PRO A 5 3.84 1.87 6.71
N ILE A 6 4.35 2.91 7.37
CA ILE A 6 5.79 3.11 7.56
C ILE A 6 6.11 3.10 9.05
N TYR A 7 7.11 2.32 9.42
CA TYR A 7 7.69 2.32 10.76
C TYR A 7 9.22 2.21 10.64
N ASP A 8 9.92 3.21 11.18
CA ASP A 8 11.39 3.23 11.19
C ASP A 8 12.01 2.88 9.83
N LYS A 9 11.56 3.58 8.79
CA LYS A 9 11.98 3.42 7.38
C LYS A 9 11.58 2.10 6.73
N GLN A 10 10.90 1.23 7.46
CA GLN A 10 10.38 -0.04 6.92
C GLN A 10 8.94 0.13 6.48
N VAL A 11 8.53 -0.66 5.49
CA VAL A 11 7.16 -0.70 4.98
C VAL A 11 6.50 -2.01 5.41
N LEU A 12 5.27 -1.91 5.90
CA LEU A 12 4.47 -3.07 6.30
C LEU A 12 3.75 -3.64 5.10
N LEU A 13 3.96 -4.93 4.83
CA LEU A 13 3.26 -5.66 3.78
C LEU A 13 2.50 -6.85 4.37
N CYS A 14 1.44 -7.22 3.68
CA CYS A 14 0.60 -8.37 3.99
C CYS A 14 0.77 -9.45 2.93
N ARG A 15 0.82 -10.71 3.33
CA ARG A 15 0.81 -11.85 2.41
C ARG A 15 -0.62 -12.35 2.27
N ARG A 16 -1.15 -12.36 1.06
CA ARG A 16 -2.57 -12.63 0.80
C ARG A 16 -2.96 -14.07 1.14
N ALA A 17 -4.07 -14.22 1.88
CA ALA A 17 -4.68 -15.52 2.19
C ALA A 17 -5.86 -15.83 1.27
N ILE A 18 -6.17 -14.94 0.31
CA ILE A 18 -7.34 -15.07 -0.56
C ILE A 18 -6.93 -14.88 -2.03
N GLU A 19 -7.75 -15.42 -2.93
CA GLU A 19 -7.62 -15.18 -4.35
C GLU A 19 -8.18 -13.78 -4.71
N PRO A 20 -7.67 -13.08 -5.76
CA PRO A 20 -6.56 -13.52 -6.61
C PRO A 20 -5.21 -13.38 -5.91
N ARG A 21 -4.20 -14.05 -6.45
CA ARG A 21 -2.81 -13.93 -5.99
C ARG A 21 -2.57 -14.40 -4.55
N HIS A 22 -3.25 -15.48 -4.15
CA HIS A 22 -3.01 -16.14 -2.87
C HIS A 22 -1.52 -16.41 -2.67
N GLY A 23 -0.98 -16.07 -1.49
CA GLY A 23 0.41 -16.28 -1.15
C GLY A 23 1.37 -15.16 -1.60
N TYR A 24 0.89 -14.19 -2.36
CA TYR A 24 1.70 -13.04 -2.79
C TYR A 24 1.56 -11.88 -1.81
N TRP A 25 2.54 -11.00 -1.84
CA TRP A 25 2.62 -9.85 -0.93
C TRP A 25 1.97 -8.61 -1.54
N THR A 26 1.39 -7.79 -0.68
CA THR A 26 0.71 -6.56 -1.09
C THR A 26 0.76 -5.52 0.02
N LEU A 27 0.52 -4.27 -0.37
CA LEU A 27 0.17 -3.23 0.60
C LEU A 27 -1.24 -3.52 1.12
N PRO A 28 -1.55 -3.21 2.40
CA PRO A 28 -2.92 -3.36 2.90
C PRO A 28 -3.86 -2.44 2.14
N ALA A 29 -4.91 -3.00 1.58
CA ALA A 29 -5.87 -2.29 0.74
C ALA A 29 -7.16 -3.09 0.59
N GLY A 30 -8.25 -2.39 0.27
CA GLY A 30 -9.54 -3.00 -0.01
C GLY A 30 -10.51 -2.01 -0.62
N PHE A 31 -11.76 -2.42 -0.70
CA PHE A 31 -12.80 -1.59 -1.27
C PHE A 31 -13.36 -0.61 -0.24
N MET A 32 -13.75 0.56 -0.75
CA MET A 32 -14.38 1.59 0.05
C MET A 32 -15.77 1.15 0.51
N GLU A 33 -16.09 1.43 1.75
CA GLU A 33 -17.43 1.21 2.30
C GLU A 33 -18.26 2.49 2.19
N LEU A 34 -19.58 2.32 2.25
CA LEU A 34 -20.48 3.47 2.22
C LEU A 34 -20.23 4.37 3.43
N GLY A 35 -20.23 5.66 3.19
CA GLY A 35 -20.13 6.66 4.25
C GLY A 35 -18.71 6.96 4.73
N GLU A 36 -17.70 6.27 4.22
CA GLU A 36 -16.31 6.58 4.60
C GLU A 36 -15.58 7.36 3.50
N SER A 37 -14.57 8.13 3.89
CA SER A 37 -13.65 8.72 2.92
C SER A 37 -12.63 7.67 2.49
N THR A 38 -11.91 7.95 1.39
CA THR A 38 -10.85 7.03 0.93
C THR A 38 -9.73 6.90 1.97
N SER A 39 -9.41 7.98 2.68
CA SER A 39 -8.42 7.97 3.75
C SER A 39 -8.85 7.10 4.92
N HIS A 40 -10.10 7.25 5.37
CA HIS A 40 -10.65 6.43 6.44
C HIS A 40 -10.69 4.95 6.03
N GLY A 41 -11.09 4.66 4.80
CA GLY A 41 -11.10 3.30 4.29
C GLY A 41 -9.72 2.68 4.26
N ALA A 42 -8.70 3.45 3.85
CA ALA A 42 -7.32 2.97 3.84
C ALA A 42 -6.82 2.64 5.27
N ALA A 43 -7.17 3.48 6.25
CA ALA A 43 -6.82 3.21 7.66
C ALA A 43 -7.54 1.97 8.18
N ARG A 44 -8.82 1.81 7.86
CA ARG A 44 -9.61 0.64 8.25
C ARG A 44 -9.03 -0.64 7.66
N GLU A 45 -8.73 -0.65 6.37
CA GLU A 45 -8.13 -1.82 5.72
C GLU A 45 -6.76 -2.17 6.31
N THR A 46 -5.97 -1.17 6.65
CA THR A 46 -4.66 -1.39 7.28
C THR A 46 -4.83 -2.08 8.65
N LEU A 47 -5.83 -1.67 9.42
CA LEU A 47 -6.11 -2.30 10.71
C LEU A 47 -6.65 -3.72 10.53
N GLU A 48 -7.58 -3.91 9.59
CA GLU A 48 -8.19 -5.23 9.35
C GLU A 48 -7.18 -6.26 8.81
N GLU A 49 -6.36 -5.88 7.83
CA GLU A 49 -5.46 -6.81 7.16
C GLU A 49 -4.13 -6.99 7.87
N ALA A 50 -3.64 -5.95 8.51
CA ALA A 50 -2.28 -5.92 9.08
C ALA A 50 -2.25 -5.70 10.60
N GLY A 51 -3.40 -5.46 11.24
CA GLY A 51 -3.45 -5.22 12.68
C GLY A 51 -2.68 -4.00 13.13
N ALA A 52 -2.43 -3.05 12.22
CA ALA A 52 -1.63 -1.88 12.51
C ALA A 52 -2.49 -0.63 12.59
N GLN A 53 -2.27 0.16 13.63
CA GLN A 53 -2.85 1.49 13.76
C GLN A 53 -1.93 2.50 13.10
N VAL A 54 -2.50 3.37 12.29
CA VAL A 54 -1.75 4.36 11.53
C VAL A 54 -2.32 5.76 11.68
N GLU A 55 -1.42 6.72 11.59
CA GLU A 55 -1.75 8.12 11.41
C GLU A 55 -1.68 8.38 9.90
N MET A 56 -2.81 8.73 9.29
CA MET A 56 -2.90 8.89 7.85
C MET A 56 -2.22 10.18 7.39
N GLY A 57 -1.41 10.04 6.36
CA GLY A 57 -0.78 11.15 5.67
C GLY A 57 -1.48 11.47 4.36
N PRO A 58 -0.79 12.15 3.43
CA PRO A 58 -1.37 12.56 2.17
C PRO A 58 -1.53 11.39 1.18
N LEU A 59 -2.42 11.57 0.22
CA LEU A 59 -2.52 10.68 -0.93
C LEU A 59 -1.18 10.70 -1.69
N TYR A 60 -0.64 9.53 -1.95
CA TYR A 60 0.65 9.39 -2.62
C TYR A 60 0.53 8.95 -4.07
N SER A 61 -0.26 7.92 -4.35
CA SER A 61 -0.40 7.39 -5.71
C SER A 61 -1.86 7.16 -6.08
N LEU A 62 -2.15 7.39 -7.36
CA LEU A 62 -3.43 7.09 -8.00
C LEU A 62 -3.13 6.32 -9.28
N LEU A 63 -3.61 5.10 -9.36
CA LEU A 63 -3.40 4.26 -10.54
C LEU A 63 -4.75 3.85 -11.12
N ASN A 64 -4.95 4.17 -12.37
CA ASN A 64 -6.15 3.76 -13.10
C ASN A 64 -5.94 2.36 -13.65
N VAL A 65 -6.88 1.46 -13.40
CA VAL A 65 -6.83 0.08 -13.88
C VAL A 65 -8.10 -0.15 -14.72
N PRO A 66 -8.17 0.41 -15.94
CA PRO A 66 -9.42 0.41 -16.73
C PRO A 66 -9.95 -0.99 -17.04
N HIS A 67 -9.07 -1.95 -17.33
CA HIS A 67 -9.51 -3.32 -17.64
C HIS A 67 -10.13 -4.06 -16.44
N ALA A 68 -9.88 -3.60 -15.23
CA ALA A 68 -10.51 -4.13 -14.01
C ALA A 68 -11.61 -3.20 -13.49
N GLU A 69 -11.86 -2.09 -14.18
CA GLU A 69 -12.83 -1.05 -13.77
C GLU A 69 -12.57 -0.56 -12.35
N GLN A 70 -11.28 -0.33 -12.03
CA GLN A 70 -10.84 0.09 -10.71
C GLN A 70 -9.90 1.27 -10.77
N VAL A 71 -9.86 2.01 -9.67
CA VAL A 71 -8.86 3.02 -9.38
C VAL A 71 -8.21 2.63 -8.05
N HIS A 72 -6.90 2.53 -8.05
CA HIS A 72 -6.15 2.21 -6.83
C HIS A 72 -5.53 3.47 -6.24
N LEU A 73 -5.87 3.77 -4.99
CA LEU A 73 -5.36 4.91 -4.24
C LEU A 73 -4.52 4.41 -3.08
N PHE A 74 -3.29 4.91 -2.95
CA PHE A 74 -2.45 4.61 -1.80
C PHE A 74 -2.02 5.87 -1.07
N TYR A 75 -2.24 5.88 0.23
CA TYR A 75 -1.89 6.97 1.13
C TYR A 75 -0.60 6.67 1.87
N LEU A 76 0.23 7.68 2.09
CA LEU A 76 1.30 7.55 3.06
C LEU A 76 0.66 7.43 4.45
N ALA A 77 1.19 6.55 5.28
CA ALA A 77 0.68 6.34 6.62
C ALA A 77 1.83 6.06 7.57
N LYS A 78 1.74 6.64 8.76
CA LYS A 78 2.75 6.43 9.81
C LYS A 78 2.17 5.48 10.84
N MET A 79 2.84 4.35 11.07
CA MET A 79 2.44 3.46 12.14
C MET A 79 2.67 4.13 13.50
N THR A 80 1.68 4.04 14.38
CA THR A 80 1.75 4.67 15.71
C THR A 80 2.58 3.85 16.71
N SER A 81 2.85 2.59 16.37
CA SER A 81 3.70 1.70 17.15
C SER A 81 4.26 0.62 16.23
N SER A 82 5.13 -0.24 16.78
CA SER A 82 5.67 -1.40 16.05
C SER A 82 4.74 -2.61 16.08
N GLN A 83 3.54 -2.48 16.61
CA GLN A 83 2.60 -3.60 16.73
C GLN A 83 1.82 -3.82 15.45
N PHE A 84 1.75 -5.07 15.03
CA PHE A 84 0.95 -5.51 13.89
C PHE A 84 0.63 -7.00 14.05
N CYS A 85 -0.38 -7.48 13.34
CA CYS A 85 -0.72 -8.90 13.29
C CYS A 85 -1.57 -9.19 12.04
N ALA A 86 -1.47 -10.41 11.54
CA ALA A 86 -2.23 -10.83 10.37
C ALA A 86 -3.73 -10.89 10.71
N GLY A 87 -4.55 -10.25 9.87
CA GLY A 87 -5.99 -10.41 9.89
C GLY A 87 -6.41 -11.71 9.18
N GLU A 88 -7.71 -11.97 9.10
CA GLU A 88 -8.24 -13.21 8.53
C GLU A 88 -7.86 -13.42 7.06
N GLU A 89 -7.71 -12.34 6.32
CA GLU A 89 -7.37 -12.40 4.88
C GLU A 89 -5.87 -12.32 4.61
N SER A 90 -5.04 -12.42 5.64
CA SER A 90 -3.58 -12.37 5.54
C SER A 90 -2.96 -13.63 6.14
N LEU A 91 -2.03 -14.24 5.41
CA LEU A 91 -1.26 -15.38 5.90
C LEU A 91 -0.21 -14.94 6.91
N GLU A 92 0.43 -13.80 6.64
CA GLU A 92 1.41 -13.18 7.51
C GLU A 92 1.54 -11.71 7.18
N VAL A 93 2.12 -10.95 8.09
CA VAL A 93 2.40 -9.53 7.95
C VAL A 93 3.81 -9.28 8.45
N ALA A 94 4.57 -8.45 7.75
CA ALA A 94 5.94 -8.18 8.14
C ALA A 94 6.39 -6.79 7.69
N LEU A 95 7.39 -6.25 8.40
CA LEU A 95 8.05 -5.00 8.05
C LEU A 95 9.26 -5.31 7.17
N PHE A 96 9.45 -4.54 6.11
CA PHE A 96 10.53 -4.70 5.16
C PHE A 96 11.30 -3.41 4.95
N HIS A 97 12.62 -3.47 4.98
CA HIS A 97 13.46 -2.44 4.39
C HIS A 97 13.39 -2.55 2.87
N GLU A 98 13.79 -1.52 2.15
CA GLU A 98 13.76 -1.53 0.67
C GLU A 98 14.42 -2.76 0.07
N HIS A 99 15.61 -3.12 0.55
CA HIS A 99 16.38 -4.26 0.03
C HIS A 99 15.77 -5.63 0.39
N GLU A 100 14.79 -5.66 1.29
CA GLU A 100 14.10 -6.89 1.72
C GLU A 100 12.77 -7.10 1.00
N ILE A 101 12.28 -6.10 0.26
CA ILE A 101 11.00 -6.20 -0.42
C ILE A 101 10.99 -7.40 -1.37
N PRO A 102 9.97 -8.27 -1.28
CA PRO A 102 9.87 -9.43 -2.19
C PRO A 102 9.33 -9.01 -3.56
N TRP A 103 10.14 -8.28 -4.32
CA TRP A 103 9.73 -7.67 -5.59
C TRP A 103 9.12 -8.65 -6.58
N ALA A 104 9.64 -9.88 -6.66
CA ALA A 104 9.13 -10.91 -7.57
C ALA A 104 7.83 -11.55 -7.08
N GLU A 105 7.45 -11.33 -5.84
CA GLU A 105 6.27 -11.92 -5.22
C GLU A 105 5.22 -10.87 -4.82
N LEU A 106 5.28 -9.70 -5.42
CA LEU A 106 4.25 -8.68 -5.23
C LEU A 106 3.00 -9.04 -6.04
N ALA A 107 1.85 -8.92 -5.41
CA ALA A 107 0.60 -9.41 -5.98
C ALA A 107 0.10 -8.64 -7.19
N PHE A 108 0.32 -7.31 -7.22
CA PHE A 108 -0.30 -6.44 -8.21
C PHE A 108 0.69 -5.42 -8.77
N PRO A 109 0.57 -5.09 -10.08
CA PRO A 109 1.44 -4.06 -10.69
C PRO A 109 1.27 -2.68 -10.03
N THR A 110 0.09 -2.36 -9.50
CA THR A 110 -0.14 -1.09 -8.82
C THR A 110 0.65 -0.99 -7.51
N VAL A 111 0.79 -2.09 -6.79
CA VAL A 111 1.60 -2.15 -5.56
C VAL A 111 3.07 -2.01 -5.89
N LYS A 112 3.54 -2.76 -6.89
CA LYS A 112 4.95 -2.69 -7.33
C LYS A 112 5.31 -1.27 -7.76
N GLN A 113 4.50 -0.65 -8.60
CA GLN A 113 4.74 0.70 -9.08
C GLN A 113 4.74 1.72 -7.94
N THR A 114 3.79 1.61 -7.03
CA THR A 114 3.71 2.52 -5.89
C THR A 114 4.96 2.42 -5.02
N LEU A 115 5.42 1.21 -4.72
CA LEU A 115 6.63 1.01 -3.93
C LEU A 115 7.89 1.50 -4.66
N GLU A 116 8.00 1.28 -5.96
CA GLU A 116 9.11 1.80 -6.76
C GLU A 116 9.18 3.33 -6.69
N TRP A 117 8.07 4.00 -6.89
CA TRP A 117 7.99 5.46 -6.76
C TRP A 117 8.33 5.92 -5.34
N PHE A 118 7.75 5.23 -4.35
CA PHE A 118 7.95 5.60 -2.95
C PHE A 118 9.44 5.58 -2.55
N PHE A 119 10.13 4.50 -2.84
CA PHE A 119 11.54 4.39 -2.47
C PHE A 119 12.42 5.36 -3.27
N ALA A 120 12.14 5.58 -4.55
CA ALA A 120 12.85 6.55 -5.36
C ALA A 120 12.64 7.98 -4.85
N ASP A 121 11.40 8.35 -4.54
CA ASP A 121 11.07 9.69 -4.04
C ASP A 121 11.67 9.93 -2.66
N ARG A 122 11.65 8.91 -1.80
CA ARG A 122 12.29 9.00 -0.48
C ARG A 122 13.80 9.21 -0.61
N ALA A 123 14.46 8.45 -1.46
CA ALA A 123 15.89 8.59 -1.69
C ALA A 123 16.26 9.96 -2.26
N ALA A 124 15.35 10.56 -3.06
CA ALA A 124 15.54 11.90 -3.61
C ALA A 124 15.19 13.03 -2.63
N GLY A 125 14.76 12.71 -1.40
CA GLY A 125 14.39 13.69 -0.39
C GLY A 125 13.04 14.36 -0.63
N LEU A 126 12.21 13.83 -1.51
CA LEU A 126 10.93 14.45 -1.87
C LEU A 126 9.81 14.20 -0.86
N LEU A 127 10.01 13.28 0.08
CA LEU A 127 9.00 12.90 1.08
C LEU A 127 9.33 13.44 2.48
N GLU A 128 10.24 14.41 2.58
CA GLU A 128 10.58 15.03 3.85
C GLU A 128 9.43 15.84 4.41
N THR A 129 9.29 15.83 5.74
CA THR A 129 8.25 16.57 6.45
C THR A 129 8.23 18.04 6.06
N GLY A 130 7.06 18.56 5.75
CA GLY A 130 6.87 19.96 5.37
C GLY A 130 7.08 20.27 3.90
N LYS A 131 7.59 19.34 3.13
CA LYS A 131 7.71 19.50 1.68
C LYS A 131 6.42 19.06 0.99
N LYS A 132 5.99 19.83 0.00
CA LYS A 132 4.89 19.43 -0.88
C LYS A 132 5.45 18.51 -1.95
N PHE A 133 4.73 17.44 -2.26
CA PHE A 133 5.04 16.57 -3.37
C PHE A 133 3.81 16.40 -4.26
N GLN A 134 4.06 16.02 -5.49
CA GLN A 134 3.01 15.77 -6.46
C GLN A 134 2.55 14.32 -6.34
N VAL A 135 1.22 14.11 -6.33
CA VAL A 135 0.67 12.75 -6.36
C VAL A 135 1.13 12.05 -7.63
N ARG A 136 1.67 10.85 -7.47
CA ARG A 136 2.08 10.01 -8.59
C ARG A 136 0.86 9.34 -9.21
N SER A 137 0.78 9.33 -10.53
CA SER A 137 -0.33 8.66 -11.21
C SER A 137 0.10 8.04 -12.52
N ARG A 138 -0.61 6.97 -12.90
CA ARG A 138 -0.49 6.37 -14.23
C ARG A 138 -1.66 5.45 -14.52
N ASP A 139 -1.81 5.10 -15.80
CA ASP A 139 -2.74 4.08 -16.24
C ASP A 139 -2.00 2.74 -16.36
N VAL A 140 -2.60 1.69 -15.83
CA VAL A 140 -2.07 0.34 -15.95
C VAL A 140 -2.61 -0.30 -17.22
N LEU A 141 -1.72 -0.85 -18.05
CA LEU A 141 -2.10 -1.47 -19.31
C LEU A 141 -2.60 -2.91 -19.08
N PRO A 142 -3.52 -3.42 -19.92
CA PRO A 142 -4.00 -4.79 -19.79
C PRO A 142 -2.90 -5.85 -19.82
N SER A 143 -1.81 -5.58 -20.55
CA SER A 143 -0.65 -6.48 -20.65
C SER A 143 0.14 -6.62 -19.35
N GLU A 144 -0.05 -5.70 -18.39
CA GLU A 144 0.65 -5.70 -17.11
C GLU A 144 -0.07 -6.53 -16.04
N ARG A 145 -1.29 -6.96 -16.31
CA ARG A 145 -2.01 -7.76 -15.31
C ARG A 145 -1.34 -9.11 -15.13
N ILE A 146 -1.49 -9.61 -13.96
CA ILE A 146 -0.82 -10.81 -13.48
C ILE A 146 -1.74 -12.02 -13.59
#